data_13a65c926e73f55de7cc2fa42fdf5ceb
#
_entry.id   13a65c926e73f55de7cc2fa42fdf5ceb
#
_cell.length_a   1.000
_cell.length_b   1.000
_cell.length_c   1.000
_cell.angle_alpha   90.00
_cell.angle_beta   90.00
_cell.angle_gamma   90.00
#
_symmetry.space_group_name_H-M   'P 1'
#
loop_
_entity.id
_entity.type
_entity.pdbx_description
1 polymer ?
#
loop_
_entity_poly.entity_id
_entity_poly.type
_entity_poly.pdbx_seq_one_letter_code
_entity_poly.pdbx_strand_id
1 'polypeptide(L)'
;MLSKKLTAKAVLFGILTSLLISIILMCCVSAFILTNGLLPTQMTNIITLLSLGAGTFAGGIVSSRITKSAGLITGLITGLSVFLLITIIGLCKSSDTITYLTFVRLAVTVILGGIGGIIGVNKKYRIKI
;
A
#
# COMPACT_ATOMS: atom_id res chain seq x y z
N MET A 1 -15.48 15.32 15.20
CA MET A 1 -16.20 14.91 14.01
C MET A 1 -15.79 15.65 12.78
N LEU A 2 -14.53 15.81 12.62
CA LEU A 2 -14.03 16.31 11.37
C LEU A 2 -14.10 15.22 10.39
N SER A 3 -15.24 15.01 10.24
CA SER A 3 -15.93 14.68 9.04
C SER A 3 -15.35 13.50 8.33
N LYS A 4 -16.20 12.56 8.19
CA LYS A 4 -16.10 11.47 7.22
C LYS A 4 -15.55 11.96 5.87
N LYS A 5 -15.81 13.22 5.51
CA LYS A 5 -15.30 13.86 4.28
C LYS A 5 -13.77 14.02 4.28
N LEU A 6 -13.21 14.48 5.40
CA LEU A 6 -11.76 14.65 5.52
C LEU A 6 -11.05 13.29 5.50
N THR A 7 -11.60 12.32 6.20
CA THR A 7 -11.07 10.95 6.22
C THR A 7 -11.14 10.32 4.84
N ALA A 8 -12.26 10.50 4.13
CA ALA A 8 -12.42 9.99 2.77
C ALA A 8 -11.40 10.60 1.80
N LYS A 9 -11.18 11.92 1.87
CA LYS A 9 -10.16 12.61 1.08
C LYS A 9 -8.76 12.11 1.43
N ALA A 10 -8.47 11.96 2.71
CA ALA A 10 -7.17 11.47 3.19
C ALA A 10 -6.88 10.06 2.66
N VAL A 11 -7.85 9.16 2.76
CA VAL A 11 -7.74 7.79 2.24
C VAL A 11 -7.54 7.79 0.72
N LEU A 12 -8.26 8.64 0.01
CA LEU A 12 -8.18 8.75 -1.44
C LEU A 12 -6.78 9.21 -1.87
N PHE A 13 -6.22 10.23 -1.22
CA PHE A 13 -4.84 10.67 -1.47
C PHE A 13 -3.84 9.58 -1.10
N GLY A 14 -4.06 8.86 -0.02
CA GLY A 14 -3.23 7.74 0.39
C GLY A 14 -3.22 6.62 -0.65
N ILE A 15 -4.38 6.28 -1.22
CA ILE A 15 -4.50 5.29 -2.29
C ILE A 15 -3.74 5.74 -3.53
N LEU A 16 -3.94 6.98 -3.96
CA LEU A 16 -3.24 7.54 -5.12
C LEU A 16 -1.73 7.49 -4.94
N THR A 17 -1.25 7.90 -3.77
CA THR A 17 0.19 7.88 -3.45
C THR A 17 0.73 6.46 -3.45
N SER A 18 0.01 5.51 -2.84
CA SER A 18 0.44 4.12 -2.79
C SER A 18 0.52 3.50 -4.18
N LEU A 19 -0.45 3.79 -5.04
CA LEU A 19 -0.46 3.30 -6.43
C LEU A 19 0.72 3.88 -7.22
N LEU A 20 0.96 5.19 -7.10
CA LEU A 20 2.09 5.83 -7.79
C LEU A 20 3.42 5.21 -7.37
N ILE A 21 3.65 5.05 -6.08
CA ILE A 21 4.89 4.49 -5.57
C ILE A 21 5.04 3.02 -5.99
N SER A 22 3.95 2.25 -5.94
CA SER A 22 3.97 0.86 -6.38
C SER A 22 4.32 0.75 -7.87
N ILE A 23 3.76 1.62 -8.70
CA ILE A 23 4.05 1.64 -10.14
C ILE A 23 5.53 1.96 -10.39
N ILE A 24 6.05 2.99 -9.70
CA ILE A 24 7.46 3.38 -9.82
C ILE A 24 8.38 2.23 -9.42
N LEU A 25 8.09 1.59 -8.29
CA LEU A 25 8.87 0.44 -7.83
C LEU A 25 8.82 -0.72 -8.80
N MET A 26 7.63 -1.01 -9.34
CA MET A 26 7.47 -2.07 -10.35
C MET A 26 8.25 -1.77 -11.64
N CYS A 27 8.27 -0.52 -12.08
CA CYS A 27 9.07 -0.10 -13.23
C CYS A 27 10.56 -0.31 -12.97
N CYS A 28 11.05 0.04 -11.78
CA CYS A 28 12.44 -0.16 -11.40
C CYS A 28 12.80 -1.65 -11.37
N VAL A 29 11.95 -2.47 -10.80
CA VAL A 29 12.15 -3.93 -10.75
C VAL A 29 12.15 -4.53 -12.15
N SER A 30 11.23 -4.09 -13.00
CA SER A 30 11.14 -4.55 -14.38
C SER A 30 12.42 -4.23 -15.15
N ALA A 31 12.95 -3.01 -15.01
CA ALA A 31 14.21 -2.61 -15.61
C ALA A 31 15.37 -3.48 -15.10
N PHE A 32 15.39 -3.78 -13.82
CA PHE A 32 16.42 -4.63 -13.20
C PHE A 32 16.37 -6.06 -13.79
N ILE A 33 15.18 -6.62 -13.96
CA ILE A 33 14.99 -7.96 -14.53
C ILE A 33 15.48 -7.99 -15.97
N LEU A 34 15.22 -6.95 -16.77
CA LEU A 34 15.66 -6.86 -18.14
C LEU A 34 17.20 -6.86 -18.27
N THR A 35 17.90 -6.28 -17.31
CA THR A 35 19.37 -6.21 -17.34
C THR A 35 20.04 -7.50 -16.82
N ASN A 36 19.43 -8.19 -15.87
CA ASN A 36 20.04 -9.35 -15.21
C ASN A 36 19.46 -10.71 -15.59
N GLY A 37 18.41 -10.73 -16.41
CA GLY A 37 17.75 -11.94 -16.87
C GLY A 37 16.56 -12.35 -16.00
N LEU A 38 15.88 -13.41 -16.43
CA LEU A 38 14.66 -13.89 -15.79
C LEU A 38 14.91 -14.43 -14.39
N LEU A 39 14.22 -13.88 -13.42
CA LEU A 39 14.24 -14.36 -12.04
C LEU A 39 13.26 -15.54 -11.86
N PRO A 40 13.55 -16.47 -10.92
CA PRO A 40 12.59 -17.51 -10.58
C PRO A 40 11.25 -16.91 -10.11
N THR A 41 10.16 -17.61 -10.36
CA THR A 41 8.80 -17.16 -10.02
C THR A 41 8.65 -16.80 -8.55
N GLN A 42 9.33 -17.54 -7.68
CA GLN A 42 9.29 -17.29 -6.23
C GLN A 42 9.89 -15.93 -5.87
N MET A 43 11.02 -15.57 -6.47
CA MET A 43 11.65 -14.26 -6.24
C MET A 43 10.79 -13.12 -6.77
N THR A 44 10.16 -13.30 -7.92
CA THR A 44 9.24 -12.33 -8.50
C THR A 44 8.08 -12.06 -7.56
N ASN A 45 7.50 -13.09 -6.96
CA ASN A 45 6.41 -12.94 -6.00
C ASN A 45 6.83 -12.16 -4.76
N ILE A 46 8.01 -12.44 -4.22
CA ILE A 46 8.54 -11.75 -3.04
C ILE A 46 8.79 -10.27 -3.36
N ILE A 47 9.39 -9.98 -4.50
CA ILE A 47 9.67 -8.60 -4.93
C ILE A 47 8.37 -7.82 -5.15
N THR A 48 7.38 -8.45 -5.76
CA THR A 48 6.05 -7.84 -5.94
C THR A 48 5.40 -7.52 -4.61
N LEU A 49 5.48 -8.46 -3.67
CA LEU A 49 4.93 -8.30 -2.32
C LEU A 49 5.61 -7.14 -1.58
N LEU A 50 6.94 -7.06 -1.66
CA LEU A 50 7.72 -5.98 -1.05
C LEU A 50 7.39 -4.62 -1.67
N SER A 51 7.27 -4.55 -2.99
CA SER A 51 6.90 -3.32 -3.70
C SER A 51 5.52 -2.84 -3.30
N LEU A 52 4.57 -3.77 -3.21
CA LEU A 52 3.21 -3.48 -2.77
C LEU A 52 3.19 -2.98 -1.33
N GLY A 53 3.92 -3.67 -0.45
CA GLY A 53 4.04 -3.28 0.95
C GLY A 53 4.64 -1.90 1.12
N ALA A 54 5.71 -1.58 0.40
CA ALA A 54 6.33 -0.25 0.44
C ALA A 54 5.36 0.83 -0.05
N GLY A 55 4.61 0.55 -1.11
CA GLY A 55 3.59 1.47 -1.61
C GLY A 55 2.49 1.75 -0.59
N THR A 56 1.96 0.71 0.04
CA THR A 56 0.92 0.86 1.06
C THR A 56 1.44 1.53 2.33
N PHE A 57 2.68 1.27 2.69
CA PHE A 57 3.35 1.93 3.81
C PHE A 57 3.41 3.45 3.59
N ALA A 58 3.89 3.87 2.42
CA ALA A 58 3.95 5.29 2.05
C ALA A 58 2.55 5.90 1.96
N GLY A 59 1.59 5.20 1.38
CA GLY A 59 0.20 5.63 1.30
C GLY A 59 -0.42 5.81 2.68
N GLY A 60 -0.14 4.89 3.60
CA GLY A 60 -0.57 4.99 5.00
C GLY A 60 -0.02 6.24 5.70
N ILE A 61 1.26 6.54 5.48
CA ILE A 61 1.89 7.75 6.03
C ILE A 61 1.20 9.01 5.50
N VAL A 62 0.99 9.10 4.19
CA VAL A 62 0.35 10.28 3.57
C VAL A 62 -1.08 10.44 4.06
N SER A 63 -1.85 9.35 4.06
CA SER A 63 -3.24 9.35 4.51
C SER A 63 -3.37 9.82 5.96
N SER A 64 -2.54 9.29 6.85
CA SER A 64 -2.57 9.64 8.27
C SER A 64 -2.13 11.07 8.55
N ARG A 65 -1.19 11.59 7.76
CA ARG A 65 -0.77 13.01 7.87
C ARG A 65 -1.91 13.98 7.57
N ILE A 66 -2.75 13.63 6.63
CA ILE A 66 -3.89 14.46 6.24
C ILE A 66 -4.98 14.39 7.31
N THR A 67 -5.24 13.21 7.84
CA THR A 67 -6.30 13.01 8.85
C THR A 67 -5.95 13.60 10.21
N LYS A 68 -4.68 13.64 10.56
CA LYS A 68 -4.16 14.18 11.84
C LYS A 68 -4.61 13.43 13.11
N SER A 69 -5.55 12.53 12.99
CA SER A 69 -6.06 11.73 14.10
C SER A 69 -6.28 10.29 13.64
N ALA A 70 -6.24 9.34 14.59
CA ALA A 70 -6.51 7.93 14.31
C ALA A 70 -5.71 7.36 13.12
N GLY A 71 -4.41 7.61 13.11
CA GLY A 71 -3.52 7.18 12.02
C GLY A 71 -3.56 5.67 11.75
N LEU A 72 -3.68 4.87 12.81
CA LEU A 72 -3.80 3.42 12.67
C LEU A 72 -5.03 3.04 11.83
N ILE A 73 -6.19 3.59 12.20
CA ILE A 73 -7.46 3.29 11.51
C ILE A 73 -7.39 3.75 10.05
N THR A 74 -6.90 4.95 9.81
CA THR A 74 -6.76 5.50 8.47
C THR A 74 -5.78 4.69 7.62
N GLY A 75 -4.67 4.28 8.22
CA GLY A 75 -3.68 3.43 7.56
C GLY A 75 -4.22 2.04 7.22
N LEU A 76 -4.98 1.44 8.14
CA LEU A 76 -5.63 0.14 7.89
C LEU A 76 -6.65 0.24 6.75
N ILE A 77 -7.48 1.27 6.76
CA ILE A 77 -8.48 1.50 5.70
C ILE A 77 -7.78 1.70 4.36
N THR A 78 -6.70 2.49 4.33
CA THR A 78 -5.92 2.72 3.10
C THR A 78 -5.32 1.41 2.59
N GLY A 79 -4.68 0.63 3.45
CA GLY A 79 -4.10 -0.66 3.09
C GLY A 79 -5.14 -1.63 2.55
N LEU A 80 -6.27 -1.71 3.22
CA LEU A 80 -7.37 -2.58 2.80
C LEU A 80 -7.97 -2.14 1.46
N SER A 81 -8.14 -0.83 1.26
CA SER A 81 -8.64 -0.28 -0.01
C SER A 81 -7.70 -0.57 -1.18
N VAL A 82 -6.40 -0.39 -0.97
CA VAL A 82 -5.38 -0.71 -1.98
C VAL A 82 -5.40 -2.19 -2.32
N PHE A 83 -5.49 -3.05 -1.31
CA PHE A 83 -5.59 -4.50 -1.52
C PHE A 83 -6.82 -4.86 -2.36
N LEU A 84 -7.99 -4.30 -2.02
CA LEU A 84 -9.22 -4.56 -2.77
C LEU A 84 -9.09 -4.13 -4.24
N LEU A 85 -8.53 -2.93 -4.49
CA LEU A 85 -8.32 -2.45 -5.85
C LEU A 85 -7.42 -3.38 -6.65
N ILE A 86 -6.30 -3.78 -6.08
CA ILE A 86 -5.34 -4.66 -6.75
C ILE A 86 -5.95 -6.03 -7.00
N THR A 87 -6.72 -6.56 -6.04
CA THR A 87 -7.40 -7.86 -6.18
C THR A 87 -8.44 -7.81 -7.29
N ILE A 88 -9.25 -6.75 -7.35
CA ILE A 88 -10.25 -6.57 -8.40
C ILE A 88 -9.58 -6.51 -9.77
N ILE A 89 -8.51 -5.73 -9.90
CA ILE A 89 -7.77 -5.63 -11.16
C ILE A 89 -7.16 -6.99 -11.54
N GLY A 90 -6.61 -7.70 -10.58
CA GLY A 90 -6.04 -9.03 -10.78
C GLY A 90 -7.07 -10.04 -11.25
N LEU A 91 -8.25 -10.04 -10.65
CA LEU A 91 -9.35 -10.94 -11.04
C LEU A 91 -9.89 -10.63 -12.44
N CYS A 92 -9.89 -9.36 -12.83
CA CYS A 92 -10.31 -8.97 -14.19
C CYS A 92 -9.33 -9.45 -15.26
N LYS A 93 -8.04 -9.57 -14.90
CA LYS A 93 -6.99 -9.88 -15.86
C LYS A 93 -6.74 -11.37 -16.03
N SER A 94 -6.93 -12.15 -15.00
CA SER A 94 -6.77 -13.60 -15.06
C SER A 94 -7.87 -14.27 -14.24
N SER A 95 -8.36 -15.39 -14.73
CA SER A 95 -9.34 -16.20 -14.03
C SER A 95 -8.73 -17.02 -12.88
N ASP A 96 -7.63 -16.53 -12.33
CA ASP A 96 -6.96 -17.22 -11.24
C ASP A 96 -7.76 -17.20 -9.96
N THR A 97 -7.90 -18.38 -9.39
CA THR A 97 -8.58 -18.58 -8.12
C THR A 97 -7.83 -17.88 -6.99
N ILE A 98 -8.57 -17.46 -5.97
CA ILE A 98 -8.02 -16.92 -4.74
C ILE A 98 -7.08 -17.95 -4.13
N THR A 99 -5.79 -17.65 -4.14
CA THR A 99 -4.74 -18.55 -3.67
C THR A 99 -4.26 -18.11 -2.28
N TYR A 100 -3.56 -18.97 -1.59
CA TYR A 100 -2.86 -18.67 -0.33
C TYR A 100 -2.08 -17.34 -0.39
N LEU A 101 -1.44 -17.06 -1.52
CA LEU A 101 -0.69 -15.81 -1.75
C LEU A 101 -1.57 -14.55 -1.62
N THR A 102 -2.85 -14.64 -1.95
CA THR A 102 -3.78 -13.52 -1.80
C THR A 102 -3.95 -13.13 -0.34
N PHE A 103 -4.06 -14.10 0.55
CA PHE A 103 -4.15 -13.85 1.99
C PHE A 103 -2.87 -13.24 2.55
N VAL A 104 -1.72 -13.69 2.09
CA VAL A 104 -0.42 -13.12 2.47
C VAL A 104 -0.33 -11.67 2.02
N ARG A 105 -0.76 -11.35 0.81
CA ARG A 105 -0.79 -9.98 0.29
C ARG A 105 -1.70 -9.10 1.12
N LEU A 106 -2.87 -9.60 1.49
CA LEU A 106 -3.80 -8.87 2.35
C LEU A 106 -3.16 -8.52 3.69
N ALA A 107 -2.59 -9.52 4.36
CA ALA A 107 -1.94 -9.33 5.65
C ALA A 107 -0.83 -8.28 5.57
N VAL A 108 0.04 -8.40 4.57
CA VAL A 108 1.19 -7.50 4.39
C VAL A 108 0.71 -6.06 4.12
N THR A 109 -0.24 -5.87 3.21
CA THR A 109 -0.73 -4.52 2.86
C THR A 109 -1.44 -3.86 4.04
N VAL A 110 -2.25 -4.59 4.77
CA VAL A 110 -2.99 -4.06 5.93
C VAL A 110 -2.03 -3.71 7.06
N ILE A 111 -1.10 -4.61 7.40
CA ILE A 111 -0.14 -4.39 8.48
C ILE A 111 0.77 -3.20 8.15
N LEU A 112 1.35 -3.18 6.96
CA LEU A 112 2.25 -2.09 6.54
C LEU A 112 1.50 -0.76 6.41
N GLY A 113 0.27 -0.78 5.90
CA GLY A 113 -0.59 0.40 5.87
C GLY A 113 -0.86 0.94 7.27
N GLY A 114 -1.17 0.04 8.22
CA GLY A 114 -1.39 0.40 9.62
C GLY A 114 -0.14 1.00 10.28
N ILE A 115 1.01 0.35 10.10
CA ILE A 115 2.29 0.85 10.64
C ILE A 115 2.63 2.21 10.02
N GLY A 116 2.47 2.34 8.70
CA GLY A 116 2.65 3.62 8.02
C GLY A 116 1.74 4.70 8.57
N GLY A 117 0.49 4.34 8.87
CA GLY A 117 -0.47 5.24 9.49
C GLY A 117 -0.04 5.75 10.86
N ILE A 118 0.46 4.86 11.70
CA ILE A 118 0.98 5.22 13.04
C ILE A 118 2.17 6.17 12.90
N ILE A 119 3.12 5.83 12.04
CA ILE A 119 4.33 6.64 11.85
C ILE A 119 3.97 8.01 11.29
N GLY A 120 3.01 8.07 10.37
CA GLY A 120 2.57 9.34 9.77
C GLY A 120 2.02 10.32 10.80
N VAL A 121 1.18 9.85 11.70
CA VAL A 121 0.62 10.66 12.79
C VAL A 121 1.72 11.03 13.81
N ASN A 122 2.54 10.05 14.19
CA ASN A 122 3.59 10.23 15.19
C ASN A 122 4.65 11.25 14.73
N LYS A 123 5.02 11.20 13.46
CA LYS A 123 6.01 12.12 12.88
C LYS A 123 5.53 13.56 12.92
N LYS A 124 4.23 13.78 12.84
CA LYS A 124 3.64 15.12 12.92
C LYS A 124 3.69 15.69 14.34
N TYR A 125 3.51 14.86 15.35
CA TYR A 125 3.65 15.26 16.73
C TYR A 125 5.08 15.70 17.06
N ARG A 126 6.07 15.07 16.47
CA ARG A 126 7.48 15.39 16.67
C ARG A 126 7.88 16.74 16.10
N ILE A 127 7.24 17.18 15.04
CA ILE A 127 7.56 18.46 14.37
C ILE A 127 6.96 19.64 15.13
N LYS A 128 5.93 19.41 15.93
CA LYS A 128 5.25 20.46 16.71
C LYS A 128 5.92 20.80 18.04
N ILE A 129 6.86 20.01 18.48
CA ILE A 129 7.63 20.25 19.68
C ILE A 129 8.93 20.96 19.32
#